data_bf0758e312b7740114b94c8b87430077
#
_entry.id   bf0758e312b7740114b94c8b87430077
#
_cell.length_a   1.000
_cell.length_b   1.000
_cell.length_c   1.000
_cell.angle_alpha   90.00
_cell.angle_beta   90.00
_cell.angle_gamma   90.00
#
_symmetry.space_group_name_H-M   'P 1'
#
loop_
_entity.id
_entity.type
_entity.pdbx_description
1 polymer ?
#
loop_
_entity_poly.entity_id
_entity_poly.type
_entity_poly.pdbx_seq_one_letter_code
_entity_poly.pdbx_strand_id
1 'polypeptide(L)'
;MSLSMIALMVSHENAEAFSLKGTVFDQVGQEANIDPVLLYSIALCESGFNPSSTKMVAPYPWVLRTPNKPIYAQTEKEARARLSAILKKSNAVDVGLMQINVRWHGHRIKNAEDLLDPLTNVRIGADILNENFARHPHDAIQAIGNYHSFQSDRVRSYGLTVWRVFSTLKAWHD
;
A
#
# COMPACT_ATOMS: atom_id res chain seq x y z
N MET A 1 -0.26 -12.39 -17.88
CA MET A 1 1.03 -12.10 -17.23
C MET A 1 0.86 -12.35 -15.75
N SER A 2 1.57 -13.35 -15.21
CA SER A 2 1.43 -13.77 -13.80
C SER A 2 2.11 -12.75 -12.89
N LEU A 3 1.35 -12.14 -11.97
CA LEU A 3 1.91 -11.34 -10.87
C LEU A 3 2.64 -12.34 -9.94
N SER A 4 3.96 -12.35 -9.98
CA SER A 4 4.76 -13.02 -8.94
C SER A 4 4.60 -12.27 -7.63
N MET A 5 3.65 -12.70 -6.80
CA MET A 5 3.63 -12.35 -5.38
C MET A 5 4.76 -13.14 -4.72
N ILE A 6 5.81 -12.44 -4.31
CA ILE A 6 6.89 -13.05 -3.54
C ILE A 6 6.36 -13.29 -2.13
N ALA A 7 6.03 -14.55 -1.85
CA ALA A 7 5.80 -15.03 -0.50
C ALA A 7 7.18 -15.26 0.17
N LEU A 8 7.38 -14.64 1.32
CA LEU A 8 8.59 -14.85 2.13
C LEU A 8 8.52 -16.25 2.76
N MET A 9 9.32 -17.21 2.29
CA MET A 9 9.53 -18.49 2.97
C MET A 9 10.74 -18.36 3.90
N VAL A 10 10.52 -18.48 5.19
CA VAL A 10 11.60 -18.66 6.18
C VAL A 10 11.68 -20.13 6.53
N SER A 11 12.58 -20.87 5.90
CA SER A 11 13.05 -22.15 6.37
C SER A 11 14.44 -21.98 7.01
N HIS A 12 14.71 -22.73 8.08
CA HIS A 12 15.84 -22.53 9.00
C HIS A 12 17.24 -22.81 8.42
N GLU A 13 17.40 -23.07 7.11
CA GLU A 13 18.72 -23.38 6.54
C GLU A 13 19.18 -22.47 5.39
N ASN A 14 18.30 -21.61 4.85
CA ASN A 14 18.67 -20.50 3.96
C ASN A 14 17.60 -19.41 4.13
N ALA A 15 17.86 -18.42 4.95
CA ALA A 15 17.07 -17.19 4.94
C ALA A 15 17.32 -16.53 3.58
N GLU A 16 16.44 -16.77 2.60
CA GLU A 16 16.46 -15.95 1.41
C GLU A 16 16.21 -14.49 1.85
N ALA A 17 17.15 -13.63 1.51
CA ALA A 17 17.05 -12.22 1.84
C ALA A 17 15.73 -11.68 1.27
N PHE A 18 15.00 -10.89 2.05
CA PHE A 18 13.82 -10.21 1.58
C PHE A 18 14.17 -9.33 0.37
N SER A 19 13.56 -9.59 -0.78
CA SER A 19 13.84 -8.85 -2.00
C SER A 19 12.56 -8.38 -2.68
N LEU A 20 12.54 -7.11 -3.06
CA LEU A 20 11.48 -6.50 -3.87
C LEU A 20 11.83 -6.37 -5.34
N LYS A 21 13.00 -6.89 -5.75
CA LYS A 21 13.50 -6.78 -7.13
C LYS A 21 12.47 -7.32 -8.14
N GLY A 22 12.15 -6.51 -9.16
CA GLY A 22 11.20 -6.85 -10.21
C GLY A 22 9.73 -6.79 -9.80
N THR A 23 9.40 -6.32 -8.58
CA THR A 23 8.03 -6.06 -8.15
C THR A 23 7.57 -4.67 -8.60
N VAL A 24 6.26 -4.39 -8.45
CA VAL A 24 5.70 -3.06 -8.68
C VAL A 24 6.31 -2.00 -7.72
N PHE A 25 6.72 -2.42 -6.52
CA PHE A 25 7.36 -1.52 -5.56
C PHE A 25 8.77 -1.13 -6.00
N ASP A 26 9.53 -2.07 -6.56
CA ASP A 26 10.86 -1.79 -7.14
C ASP A 26 10.74 -0.82 -8.31
N GLN A 27 9.85 -1.11 -9.26
CA GLN A 27 9.62 -0.26 -10.42
C GLN A 27 9.21 1.16 -10.01
N VAL A 28 8.19 1.30 -9.18
CA VAL A 28 7.68 2.62 -8.78
C VAL A 28 8.68 3.34 -7.87
N GLY A 29 9.40 2.61 -7.01
CA GLY A 29 10.45 3.20 -6.18
C GLY A 29 11.52 3.90 -7.02
N GLN A 30 11.95 3.27 -8.11
CA GLN A 30 12.90 3.86 -9.06
C GLN A 30 12.28 5.07 -9.81
N GLU A 31 11.04 4.94 -10.30
CA GLU A 31 10.32 6.01 -11.01
C GLU A 31 10.12 7.25 -10.13
N ALA A 32 9.75 7.06 -8.85
CA ALA A 32 9.38 8.12 -7.91
C ALA A 32 10.55 8.60 -7.03
N ASN A 33 11.74 7.98 -7.15
CA ASN A 33 12.88 8.19 -6.25
C ASN A 33 12.54 8.02 -4.77
N ILE A 34 11.79 6.94 -4.46
CA ILE A 34 11.43 6.51 -3.11
C ILE A 34 12.01 5.11 -2.87
N ASP A 35 12.52 4.84 -1.65
CA ASP A 35 12.97 3.49 -1.30
C ASP A 35 11.83 2.48 -1.47
N PRO A 36 11.98 1.42 -2.31
CA PRO A 36 10.96 0.41 -2.53
C PRO A 36 10.46 -0.26 -1.24
N VAL A 37 11.35 -0.42 -0.25
CA VAL A 37 11.01 -1.01 1.05
C VAL A 37 10.08 -0.07 1.84
N LEU A 38 10.20 1.26 1.68
CA LEU A 38 9.29 2.20 2.30
C LEU A 38 7.89 2.12 1.68
N LEU A 39 7.78 2.07 0.34
CA LEU A 39 6.50 1.87 -0.35
C LEU A 39 5.83 0.57 0.08
N TYR A 40 6.58 -0.52 0.13
CA TYR A 40 6.10 -1.82 0.60
C TYR A 40 5.64 -1.76 2.06
N SER A 41 6.37 -1.06 2.92
CA SER A 41 6.03 -0.92 4.34
C SER A 41 4.71 -0.19 4.55
N ILE A 42 4.46 0.86 3.76
CA ILE A 42 3.17 1.56 3.76
C ILE A 42 2.07 0.61 3.28
N ALA A 43 2.25 -0.07 2.15
CA ALA A 43 1.28 -1.02 1.62
C ALA A 43 0.98 -2.16 2.62
N LEU A 44 1.98 -2.63 3.35
CA LEU A 44 1.82 -3.64 4.40
C LEU A 44 0.97 -3.12 5.57
N CYS A 45 1.16 -1.87 5.97
CA CYS A 45 0.34 -1.23 7.01
C CYS A 45 -1.10 -0.97 6.54
N GLU A 46 -1.30 -0.62 5.26
CA GLU A 46 -2.60 -0.26 4.70
C GLU A 46 -3.46 -1.47 4.34
N SER A 47 -2.89 -2.44 3.66
CA SER A 47 -3.62 -3.57 3.07
C SER A 47 -3.13 -4.94 3.49
N GLY A 48 -2.24 -5.02 4.48
CA GLY A 48 -1.66 -6.29 4.93
C GLY A 48 -2.74 -7.31 5.28
N PHE A 49 -2.66 -8.49 4.64
CA PHE A 49 -3.62 -9.58 4.80
C PHE A 49 -2.92 -10.94 4.76
N ASN A 50 -3.48 -11.88 5.51
CA ASN A 50 -3.04 -13.28 5.52
C ASN A 50 -4.20 -14.18 5.09
N PRO A 51 -4.31 -14.56 3.80
CA PRO A 51 -5.45 -15.32 3.29
C PRO A 51 -5.46 -16.80 3.67
N SER A 52 -4.33 -17.36 4.10
CA SER A 52 -4.14 -18.81 4.21
C SER A 52 -3.76 -19.32 5.60
N SER A 53 -3.98 -18.57 6.67
CA SER A 53 -3.52 -18.93 8.02
C SER A 53 -2.00 -19.26 8.12
N THR A 54 -1.22 -18.94 7.08
CA THR A 54 0.24 -18.91 7.16
C THR A 54 0.67 -17.80 8.11
N LYS A 55 1.85 -17.88 8.71
CA LYS A 55 2.34 -16.82 9.61
C LYS A 55 2.73 -15.52 8.86
N MET A 56 2.48 -15.45 7.55
CA MET A 56 2.97 -14.36 6.71
C MET A 56 1.84 -13.44 6.28
N VAL A 57 2.08 -12.15 6.48
CA VAL A 57 1.21 -11.04 6.05
C VAL A 57 1.86 -10.38 4.84
N ALA A 58 1.09 -10.12 3.78
CA ALA A 58 1.54 -9.39 2.60
C ALA A 58 0.52 -8.33 2.22
N PRO A 59 0.95 -7.24 1.51
CA PRO A 59 0.00 -6.29 0.94
C PRO A 59 -0.98 -6.98 -0.01
N TYR A 60 -2.27 -6.64 0.09
CA TYR A 60 -3.32 -7.30 -0.68
C TYR A 60 -3.92 -6.35 -1.73
N PRO A 61 -3.89 -6.69 -3.03
CA PRO A 61 -4.25 -5.75 -4.08
C PRO A 61 -5.77 -5.50 -4.22
N TRP A 62 -6.60 -6.44 -3.82
CA TRP A 62 -8.06 -6.39 -4.05
C TRP A 62 -8.85 -6.18 -2.77
N VAL A 63 -8.31 -5.35 -1.88
CA VAL A 63 -9.03 -4.91 -0.69
C VAL A 63 -9.70 -3.56 -0.94
N LEU A 64 -10.96 -3.47 -0.52
CA LEU A 64 -11.76 -2.26 -0.51
C LEU A 64 -12.13 -1.96 0.93
N ARG A 65 -11.86 -0.76 1.42
CA ARG A 65 -12.25 -0.37 2.78
C ARG A 65 -13.29 0.73 2.73
N THR A 66 -14.47 0.41 3.20
CA THR A 66 -15.53 1.39 3.43
C THR A 66 -15.49 1.86 4.89
N PRO A 67 -16.20 2.95 5.28
CA PRO A 67 -16.31 3.35 6.68
C PRO A 67 -16.82 2.24 7.61
N ASN A 68 -17.56 1.29 7.07
CA ASN A 68 -18.20 0.23 7.86
C ASN A 68 -17.31 -1.01 8.05
N LYS A 69 -16.60 -1.43 6.98
CA LYS A 69 -15.80 -2.66 7.00
C LYS A 69 -14.85 -2.79 5.82
N PRO A 70 -13.75 -3.54 5.97
CA PRO A 70 -12.94 -4.00 4.84
C PRO A 70 -13.65 -5.13 4.08
N ILE A 71 -13.38 -5.21 2.78
CA ILE A 71 -13.85 -6.25 1.87
C ILE A 71 -12.62 -6.77 1.12
N TYR A 72 -12.28 -8.04 1.34
CA TYR A 72 -11.19 -8.72 0.65
C TYR A 72 -11.80 -9.56 -0.48
N ALA A 73 -11.68 -9.08 -1.71
CA ALA A 73 -12.15 -9.80 -2.89
C ALA A 73 -11.10 -10.85 -3.29
N GLN A 74 -11.55 -12.02 -3.77
CA GLN A 74 -10.62 -13.10 -4.14
C GLN A 74 -10.03 -12.93 -5.54
N THR A 75 -10.65 -12.11 -6.38
CA THR A 75 -10.21 -11.83 -7.75
C THR A 75 -10.39 -10.35 -8.08
N GLU A 76 -9.62 -9.85 -9.04
CA GLU A 76 -9.79 -8.50 -9.57
C GLU A 76 -11.22 -8.26 -10.10
N LYS A 77 -11.77 -9.25 -10.79
CA LYS A 77 -13.16 -9.19 -11.32
C LYS A 77 -14.17 -8.97 -10.20
N GLU A 78 -14.03 -9.69 -9.11
CA GLU A 78 -14.89 -9.50 -7.93
C GLU A 78 -14.68 -8.11 -7.31
N ALA A 79 -13.43 -7.68 -7.16
CA ALA A 79 -13.12 -6.36 -6.62
C ALA A 79 -13.75 -5.24 -7.46
N ARG A 80 -13.64 -5.31 -8.80
CA ARG A 80 -14.27 -4.36 -9.73
C ARG A 80 -15.79 -4.33 -9.56
N ALA A 81 -16.45 -5.47 -9.51
CA ALA A 81 -17.89 -5.54 -9.32
C ALA A 81 -18.35 -4.94 -7.98
N ARG A 82 -17.60 -5.22 -6.91
CA ARG A 82 -17.87 -4.65 -5.57
C ARG A 82 -17.61 -3.14 -5.52
N LEU A 83 -16.50 -2.67 -6.09
CA LEU A 83 -16.17 -1.25 -6.16
C LEU A 83 -17.24 -0.48 -6.93
N SER A 84 -17.65 -0.96 -8.11
CA SER A 84 -18.73 -0.36 -8.90
C SER A 84 -20.04 -0.26 -8.11
N ALA A 85 -20.40 -1.29 -7.35
CA ALA A 85 -21.59 -1.28 -6.50
C ALA A 85 -21.49 -0.27 -5.33
N ILE A 86 -20.30 -0.10 -4.75
CA ILE A 86 -20.03 0.89 -3.68
C ILE A 86 -20.15 2.30 -4.24
N LEU A 87 -19.52 2.56 -5.40
CA LEU A 87 -19.46 3.89 -6.00
C LEU A 87 -20.81 4.45 -6.42
N LYS A 88 -21.79 3.58 -6.71
CA LYS A 88 -23.19 4.01 -6.92
C LYS A 88 -23.83 4.66 -5.68
N LYS A 89 -23.27 4.43 -4.49
CA LYS A 89 -23.81 4.91 -3.21
C LYS A 89 -22.91 5.96 -2.55
N SER A 90 -21.60 5.80 -2.66
CA SER A 90 -20.62 6.66 -1.98
C SER A 90 -19.24 6.51 -2.61
N ASN A 91 -18.50 7.63 -2.68
CA ASN A 91 -17.08 7.64 -3.04
C ASN A 91 -16.13 7.51 -1.82
N ALA A 92 -16.65 7.34 -0.61
CA ALA A 92 -15.88 7.11 0.60
C ALA A 92 -15.42 5.64 0.67
N VAL A 93 -14.44 5.31 -0.14
CA VAL A 93 -13.84 3.97 -0.20
C VAL A 93 -12.34 4.09 -0.47
N ASP A 94 -11.55 3.31 0.27
CA ASP A 94 -10.12 3.14 0.05
C ASP A 94 -9.90 1.87 -0.77
N VAL A 95 -8.98 1.93 -1.74
CA VAL A 95 -8.83 0.89 -2.76
C VAL A 95 -7.37 0.43 -2.87
N GLY A 96 -7.18 -0.87 -2.87
CA GLY A 96 -5.98 -1.54 -3.32
C GLY A 96 -4.83 -1.56 -2.31
N LEU A 97 -3.61 -1.83 -2.80
CA LEU A 97 -2.40 -2.01 -2.01
C LEU A 97 -2.12 -0.85 -1.05
N MET A 98 -2.19 0.37 -1.58
CA MET A 98 -1.87 1.61 -0.88
C MET A 98 -3.11 2.30 -0.29
N GLN A 99 -4.29 1.65 -0.33
CA GLN A 99 -5.56 2.15 0.20
C GLN A 99 -5.88 3.58 -0.22
N ILE A 100 -5.84 3.82 -1.53
CA ILE A 100 -6.10 5.14 -2.10
C ILE A 100 -7.58 5.49 -1.94
N ASN A 101 -7.88 6.57 -1.22
CA ASN A 101 -9.25 7.02 -0.98
C ASN A 101 -9.83 7.72 -2.22
N VAL A 102 -10.91 7.17 -2.79
CA VAL A 102 -11.52 7.68 -4.02
C VAL A 102 -12.08 9.11 -3.85
N ARG A 103 -12.62 9.44 -2.67
CA ARG A 103 -13.17 10.78 -2.40
C ARG A 103 -12.10 11.87 -2.51
N TRP A 104 -10.91 11.60 -1.99
CA TRP A 104 -9.84 12.60 -1.90
C TRP A 104 -8.89 12.59 -3.09
N HIS A 105 -8.70 11.41 -3.70
CA HIS A 105 -7.70 11.19 -4.74
C HIS A 105 -8.27 10.76 -6.09
N GLY A 106 -9.61 10.65 -6.22
CA GLY A 106 -10.27 10.26 -7.46
C GLY A 106 -9.98 11.19 -8.66
N HIS A 107 -9.59 12.43 -8.41
CA HIS A 107 -9.18 13.39 -9.46
C HIS A 107 -7.86 13.02 -10.14
N ARG A 108 -7.06 12.08 -9.58
CA ARG A 108 -5.77 11.63 -10.12
C ARG A 108 -5.90 10.51 -11.15
N ILE A 109 -7.10 9.97 -11.34
CA ILE A 109 -7.39 8.82 -12.18
C ILE A 109 -8.61 9.08 -13.07
N LYS A 110 -8.68 8.41 -14.22
CA LYS A 110 -9.86 8.50 -15.09
C LYS A 110 -11.04 7.70 -14.53
N ASN A 111 -10.77 6.50 -14.07
CA ASN A 111 -11.77 5.60 -13.49
C ASN A 111 -11.29 5.09 -12.13
N ALA A 112 -12.15 5.08 -11.13
CA ALA A 112 -11.78 4.58 -9.80
C ALA A 112 -11.36 3.09 -9.82
N GLU A 113 -11.83 2.33 -10.80
CA GLU A 113 -11.45 0.92 -11.00
C GLU A 113 -9.99 0.73 -11.42
N ASP A 114 -9.34 1.77 -11.96
CA ASP A 114 -7.91 1.75 -12.30
C ASP A 114 -7.03 1.60 -11.05
N LEU A 115 -7.58 1.95 -9.86
CA LEU A 115 -6.90 1.72 -8.57
C LEU A 115 -6.80 0.24 -8.17
N LEU A 116 -7.47 -0.66 -8.86
CA LEU A 116 -7.32 -2.11 -8.65
C LEU A 116 -6.14 -2.70 -9.42
N ASP A 117 -5.56 -1.94 -10.36
CA ASP A 117 -4.28 -2.28 -10.97
C ASP A 117 -3.15 -1.94 -9.98
N PRO A 118 -2.32 -2.93 -9.57
CA PRO A 118 -1.26 -2.73 -8.59
C PRO A 118 -0.27 -1.63 -8.94
N LEU A 119 0.12 -1.53 -10.20
CA LEU A 119 1.11 -0.54 -10.64
C LEU A 119 0.56 0.88 -10.53
N THR A 120 -0.66 1.10 -11.01
CA THR A 120 -1.37 2.39 -10.90
C THR A 120 -1.58 2.78 -9.46
N ASN A 121 -1.97 1.81 -8.62
CA ASN A 121 -2.23 2.04 -7.20
C ASN A 121 -0.97 2.50 -6.45
N VAL A 122 0.16 1.81 -6.65
CA VAL A 122 1.43 2.14 -6.00
C VAL A 122 1.98 3.48 -6.52
N ARG A 123 1.84 3.78 -7.83
CA ARG A 123 2.24 5.09 -8.38
C ARG A 123 1.51 6.25 -7.71
N ILE A 124 0.20 6.16 -7.60
CA ILE A 124 -0.59 7.22 -6.93
C ILE A 124 -0.22 7.32 -5.45
N GLY A 125 0.02 6.20 -4.78
CA GLY A 125 0.52 6.21 -3.41
C GLY A 125 1.87 6.90 -3.27
N ALA A 126 2.79 6.66 -4.21
CA ALA A 126 4.10 7.30 -4.25
C ALA A 126 3.99 8.81 -4.51
N ASP A 127 3.10 9.24 -5.41
CA ASP A 127 2.85 10.67 -5.66
C ASP A 127 2.34 11.38 -4.40
N ILE A 128 1.38 10.79 -3.68
CA ILE A 128 0.87 11.33 -2.42
C ILE A 128 1.98 11.42 -1.37
N LEU A 129 2.83 10.40 -1.29
CA LEU A 129 3.93 10.38 -0.35
C LEU A 129 4.99 11.46 -0.68
N ASN A 130 5.33 11.63 -1.97
CA ASN A 130 6.25 12.69 -2.42
C ASN A 130 5.72 14.08 -2.13
N GLU A 131 4.42 14.33 -2.31
CA GLU A 131 3.79 15.60 -1.91
C GLU A 131 3.93 15.86 -0.40
N ASN A 132 3.80 14.80 0.42
CA ASN A 132 3.98 14.92 1.87
C ASN A 132 5.44 15.17 2.25
N PHE A 133 6.41 14.53 1.59
CA PHE A 133 7.83 14.83 1.78
C PHE A 133 8.18 16.27 1.36
N ALA A 134 7.60 16.77 0.28
CA ALA A 134 7.79 18.15 -0.14
C ALA A 134 7.24 19.16 0.90
N ARG A 135 6.14 18.83 1.59
CA ARG A 135 5.58 19.66 2.68
C ARG A 135 6.37 19.55 3.99
N HIS A 136 7.03 18.44 4.23
CA HIS A 136 7.76 18.14 5.47
C HIS A 136 9.17 17.60 5.19
N PRO A 137 10.05 18.41 4.55
CA PRO A 137 11.35 17.94 4.05
C PRO A 137 12.34 17.52 5.16
N HIS A 138 12.09 17.91 6.40
CA HIS A 138 12.97 17.63 7.55
C HIS A 138 12.31 16.70 8.59
N ASP A 139 11.10 16.20 8.32
CA ASP A 139 10.39 15.29 9.23
C ASP A 139 9.73 14.15 8.44
N ALA A 140 10.50 13.10 8.20
CA ALA A 140 10.03 11.91 7.49
C ALA A 140 8.86 11.21 8.22
N ILE A 141 8.85 11.21 9.55
CA ILE A 141 7.77 10.62 10.34
C ILE A 141 6.47 11.38 10.12
N GLN A 142 6.54 12.72 10.10
CA GLN A 142 5.39 13.57 9.80
C GLN A 142 4.89 13.36 8.36
N ALA A 143 5.81 13.33 7.38
CA ALA A 143 5.47 13.11 5.98
C ALA A 143 4.76 11.77 5.77
N ILE A 144 5.32 10.68 6.31
CA ILE A 144 4.70 9.35 6.27
C ILE A 144 3.37 9.35 7.00
N GLY A 145 3.29 9.99 8.15
CA GLY A 145 2.08 10.08 8.95
C GLY A 145 0.93 10.77 8.23
N ASN A 146 1.22 11.83 7.49
CA ASN A 146 0.24 12.59 6.69
C ASN A 146 -0.32 11.79 5.51
N TYR A 147 0.30 10.68 5.14
CA TYR A 147 -0.26 9.74 4.19
C TYR A 147 -1.61 9.19 4.67
N HIS A 148 -1.72 8.86 5.94
CA HIS A 148 -2.91 8.25 6.53
C HIS A 148 -3.91 9.28 7.09
N SER A 149 -3.45 10.38 7.65
CA SER A 149 -4.30 11.35 8.37
C SER A 149 -3.63 12.70 8.48
N PHE A 150 -4.44 13.76 8.66
CA PHE A 150 -3.95 15.09 9.04
C PHE A 150 -4.24 15.42 10.52
N GLN A 151 -4.78 14.48 11.29
CA GLN A 151 -5.00 14.65 12.73
C GLN A 151 -3.70 14.34 13.49
N SER A 152 -3.18 15.29 14.26
CA SER A 152 -1.86 15.25 14.89
C SER A 152 -1.51 13.94 15.58
N ASP A 153 -2.40 13.42 16.40
CA ASP A 153 -2.14 12.20 17.19
C ASP A 153 -2.02 10.95 16.30
N ARG A 154 -2.81 10.89 15.23
CA ARG A 154 -2.78 9.79 14.26
C ARG A 154 -1.58 9.87 13.34
N VAL A 155 -1.19 11.07 12.91
CA VAL A 155 -0.03 11.31 12.05
C VAL A 155 1.21 10.69 12.67
N ARG A 156 1.57 11.08 13.89
CA ARG A 156 2.79 10.61 14.53
C ARG A 156 2.76 9.11 14.83
N SER A 157 1.64 8.60 15.32
CA SER A 157 1.47 7.17 15.60
C SER A 157 1.62 6.31 14.35
N TYR A 158 0.95 6.67 13.26
CA TYR A 158 1.06 5.97 11.99
C TYR A 158 2.47 6.07 11.42
N GLY A 159 3.05 7.27 11.35
CA GLY A 159 4.39 7.48 10.83
C GLY A 159 5.44 6.63 11.56
N LEU A 160 5.39 6.55 12.89
CA LEU A 160 6.27 5.70 13.68
C LEU A 160 6.02 4.21 13.43
N THR A 161 4.76 3.79 13.22
CA THR A 161 4.45 2.40 12.90
C THR A 161 5.06 1.98 11.57
N VAL A 162 4.84 2.76 10.51
CA VAL A 162 5.45 2.49 9.20
C VAL A 162 6.97 2.52 9.28
N TRP A 163 7.54 3.49 9.99
CA TRP A 163 9.00 3.60 10.14
C TRP A 163 9.63 2.37 10.81
N ARG A 164 8.96 1.80 11.82
CA ARG A 164 9.42 0.55 12.46
C ARG A 164 9.38 -0.63 11.47
N VAL A 165 8.28 -0.77 10.71
CA VAL A 165 8.16 -1.80 9.68
C VAL A 165 9.26 -1.64 8.63
N PHE A 166 9.44 -0.42 8.12
CA PHE A 166 10.48 -0.08 7.17
C PHE A 166 11.89 -0.44 7.69
N SER A 167 12.24 -0.01 8.90
CA SER A 167 13.55 -0.28 9.48
C SER A 167 13.81 -1.78 9.68
N THR A 168 12.77 -2.53 10.06
CA THR A 168 12.86 -3.99 10.21
C THR A 168 13.08 -4.68 8.86
N LEU A 169 12.28 -4.34 7.85
CA LEU A 169 12.39 -4.94 6.53
C LEU A 169 13.68 -4.53 5.81
N LYS A 170 14.14 -3.29 6.02
CA LYS A 170 15.39 -2.80 5.43
C LYS A 170 16.60 -3.57 5.95
N ALA A 171 16.59 -3.98 7.21
CA ALA A 171 17.65 -4.81 7.78
C ALA A 171 17.69 -6.24 7.21
N TRP A 172 16.65 -6.68 6.50
CA TRP A 172 16.58 -8.01 5.84
C TRP A 172 16.73 -7.92 4.33
N HIS A 173 16.76 -6.70 3.77
CA HIS A 173 16.74 -6.47 2.32
C HIS A 173 18.16 -6.45 1.71
N ASP A 174 19.21 -6.39 2.49
CA ASP A 174 20.62 -6.29 2.03
C ASP A 174 21.20 -7.63 1.61
#